data_96b939a252405013cd834980450bddab
#
_entry.id   96b939a252405013cd834980450bddab
#
_cell.length_a   1.000
_cell.length_b   1.000
_cell.length_c   1.000
_cell.angle_alpha   90.00
_cell.angle_beta   90.00
_cell.angle_gamma   90.00
#
_symmetry.space_group_name_H-M   'P 1'
#
loop_
_entity.id
_entity.type
_entity.pdbx_description
1 polymer ?
#
loop_
_entity_poly.entity_id
_entity_poly.type
_entity_poly.pdbx_seq_one_letter_code
_entity_poly.pdbx_strand_id
1 'polypeptide(L)'
;LATVLDGAAETEVLAEFISDQTVYSIMEGRPDLYRAFMCQAWEHQSGRGISSLIHMETHFTDAKTPGLRAATYRHLRRHWQFINELHLFEIQNQKQYGVNIYGTERAPLFLHATSLYHPETVQRSLVHDGSGEEPGFKDPHTGTWDLRSHAARIQSVDESTLTTWRTVTKADDWQSTPMVSTVNSAASRTLATLGSRPRIGARSLQFSTGWNETTDFQKGLFSKQWGPASWKNAILQGSHLYVSTPLYKQPNQTMANQRDWTAT
;
A
#
# COMPACT_ATOMS: atom_id res chain seq x y z
N LEU A 1 -15.25 -14.18 -35.34
CA LEU A 1 -16.10 -13.07 -34.89
C LEU A 1 -17.18 -13.56 -33.91
N ALA A 2 -17.94 -14.63 -34.26
CA ALA A 2 -18.96 -15.22 -33.36
C ALA A 2 -18.40 -15.55 -31.97
N THR A 3 -17.31 -16.30 -31.91
CA THR A 3 -16.64 -16.69 -30.64
C THR A 3 -16.23 -15.48 -29.77
N VAL A 4 -15.83 -14.37 -30.39
CA VAL A 4 -15.48 -13.14 -29.66
C VAL A 4 -16.73 -12.46 -29.11
N LEU A 5 -17.82 -12.46 -29.88
CA LEU A 5 -19.11 -11.89 -29.44
C LEU A 5 -19.74 -12.72 -28.33
N ASP A 6 -19.67 -14.05 -28.43
CA ASP A 6 -20.17 -14.96 -27.41
C ASP A 6 -19.37 -14.77 -26.08
N GLY A 7 -18.05 -14.71 -26.16
CA GLY A 7 -17.22 -14.44 -24.97
C GLY A 7 -17.43 -13.06 -24.36
N ALA A 8 -17.71 -12.05 -25.16
CA ALA A 8 -18.06 -10.71 -24.67
C ALA A 8 -19.41 -10.72 -23.94
N ALA A 9 -20.43 -11.38 -24.51
CA ALA A 9 -21.75 -11.53 -23.90
C ALA A 9 -21.69 -12.33 -22.56
N GLU A 10 -20.94 -13.42 -22.53
CA GLU A 10 -20.71 -14.19 -21.28
C GLU A 10 -20.06 -13.32 -20.19
N THR A 11 -19.06 -12.51 -20.56
CA THR A 11 -18.38 -11.63 -19.63
C THR A 11 -19.31 -10.54 -19.10
N GLU A 12 -20.17 -9.99 -19.94
CA GLU A 12 -21.16 -8.96 -19.55
C GLU A 12 -22.20 -9.54 -18.59
N VAL A 13 -22.77 -10.69 -18.89
CA VAL A 13 -23.73 -11.42 -18.02
C VAL A 13 -23.09 -11.75 -16.67
N LEU A 14 -21.84 -12.22 -16.67
CA LEU A 14 -21.13 -12.51 -15.43
C LEU A 14 -20.89 -11.24 -14.60
N ALA A 15 -20.51 -10.14 -15.24
CA ALA A 15 -20.29 -8.86 -14.55
C ALA A 15 -21.60 -8.31 -13.97
N GLU A 16 -22.71 -8.44 -14.69
CA GLU A 16 -24.04 -8.07 -14.22
C GLU A 16 -24.46 -8.93 -13.01
N PHE A 17 -24.30 -10.24 -13.09
CA PHE A 17 -24.61 -11.16 -11.99
C PHE A 17 -23.80 -10.88 -10.72
N ILE A 18 -22.49 -10.65 -10.86
CA ILE A 18 -21.63 -10.32 -9.73
C ILE A 18 -21.98 -8.95 -9.12
N SER A 19 -22.51 -8.03 -9.92
CA SER A 19 -22.91 -6.69 -9.47
C SER A 19 -24.31 -6.67 -8.86
N ASP A 20 -25.06 -7.74 -8.95
CA ASP A 20 -26.42 -7.84 -8.40
C ASP A 20 -26.38 -7.85 -6.88
N GLN A 21 -26.80 -6.75 -6.26
CA GLN A 21 -26.84 -6.61 -4.80
C GLN A 21 -27.87 -7.48 -4.10
N THR A 22 -28.79 -8.11 -4.85
CA THR A 22 -29.70 -9.10 -4.28
C THR A 22 -28.97 -10.43 -4.03
N VAL A 23 -27.93 -10.70 -4.81
CA VAL A 23 -27.06 -11.88 -4.68
C VAL A 23 -25.86 -11.57 -3.79
N TYR A 24 -25.23 -10.42 -4.01
CA TYR A 24 -24.01 -10.00 -3.31
C TYR A 24 -24.24 -8.64 -2.63
N SER A 25 -24.97 -8.62 -1.52
CA SER A 25 -25.42 -7.40 -0.82
C SER A 25 -24.29 -6.46 -0.38
N ILE A 26 -23.07 -6.97 -0.19
CA ILE A 26 -21.91 -6.19 0.24
C ILE A 26 -20.91 -5.93 -0.90
N MET A 27 -21.26 -6.35 -2.14
CA MET A 27 -20.44 -6.09 -3.31
C MET A 27 -20.62 -4.65 -3.76
N GLU A 28 -19.59 -3.85 -3.58
CA GLU A 28 -19.56 -2.44 -3.92
C GLU A 28 -18.45 -2.17 -4.94
N GLY A 29 -18.59 -1.06 -5.68
CA GLY A 29 -17.59 -0.61 -6.64
C GLY A 29 -17.53 -1.47 -7.90
N ARG A 30 -16.35 -1.67 -8.46
CA ARG A 30 -16.16 -2.46 -9.67
C ARG A 30 -16.27 -3.95 -9.34
N PRO A 31 -17.10 -4.73 -10.07
CA PRO A 31 -17.19 -6.17 -9.87
C PRO A 31 -15.84 -6.84 -10.16
N ASP A 32 -15.47 -7.77 -9.29
CA ASP A 32 -14.26 -8.56 -9.44
C ASP A 32 -14.52 -9.97 -8.87
N LEU A 33 -14.13 -11.00 -9.62
CA LEU A 33 -14.41 -12.38 -9.28
C LEU A 33 -13.90 -12.79 -7.90
N TYR A 34 -12.70 -12.33 -7.50
CA TYR A 34 -12.17 -12.70 -6.19
C TYR A 34 -13.04 -12.19 -5.04
N ARG A 35 -13.69 -11.02 -5.21
CA ARG A 35 -14.59 -10.44 -4.21
C ARG A 35 -15.87 -11.29 -4.08
N ALA A 36 -16.39 -11.78 -5.20
CA ALA A 36 -17.52 -12.70 -5.21
C ALA A 36 -17.18 -14.02 -4.51
N PHE A 37 -16.00 -14.58 -4.79
CA PHE A 37 -15.52 -15.79 -4.11
C PHE A 37 -15.33 -15.58 -2.60
N MET A 38 -14.90 -14.40 -2.14
CA MET A 38 -14.85 -14.09 -0.72
C MET A 38 -16.24 -14.16 -0.10
N CYS A 39 -17.25 -13.51 -0.70
CA CYS A 39 -18.63 -13.52 -0.23
C CYS A 39 -19.19 -14.94 -0.16
N GLN A 40 -19.00 -15.73 -1.23
CA GLN A 40 -19.44 -17.13 -1.29
C GLN A 40 -18.76 -17.98 -0.22
N ALA A 41 -17.46 -17.81 0.01
CA ALA A 41 -16.74 -18.54 1.04
C ALA A 41 -17.29 -18.25 2.43
N TRP A 42 -17.71 -17.01 2.70
CA TRP A 42 -18.31 -16.64 4.00
C TRP A 42 -19.74 -17.16 4.15
N GLU A 43 -20.54 -17.06 3.10
CA GLU A 43 -21.93 -17.53 3.09
C GLU A 43 -22.04 -19.03 3.30
N HIS A 44 -21.16 -19.81 2.62
CA HIS A 44 -21.16 -21.26 2.73
C HIS A 44 -20.36 -21.81 3.92
N GLN A 45 -19.78 -20.95 4.72
CA GLN A 45 -18.99 -21.33 5.87
C GLN A 45 -19.85 -21.84 7.02
N SER A 46 -19.55 -23.02 7.56
CA SER A 46 -20.17 -23.49 8.79
C SER A 46 -19.81 -22.62 9.99
N GLY A 47 -20.59 -22.67 11.08
CA GLY A 47 -20.37 -21.86 12.28
C GLY A 47 -19.01 -22.07 12.98
N ARG A 48 -18.22 -23.10 12.61
CA ARG A 48 -16.85 -23.35 13.03
C ARG A 48 -15.89 -23.42 11.86
N GLY A 49 -16.37 -23.13 10.66
CA GLY A 49 -15.57 -23.22 9.45
C GLY A 49 -14.44 -22.21 9.41
N ILE A 50 -13.38 -22.60 8.72
CA ILE A 50 -12.27 -21.73 8.35
C ILE A 50 -12.03 -21.92 6.87
N SER A 51 -11.91 -20.81 6.15
CA SER A 51 -11.51 -20.80 4.74
C SER A 51 -10.21 -20.03 4.56
N SER A 52 -9.40 -20.44 3.59
CA SER A 52 -8.18 -19.73 3.24
C SER A 52 -8.21 -19.42 1.75
N LEU A 53 -8.00 -18.16 1.41
CA LEU A 53 -8.01 -17.67 0.04
C LEU A 53 -6.72 -16.89 -0.25
N ILE A 54 -6.21 -17.07 -1.45
CA ILE A 54 -5.14 -16.20 -2.00
C ILE A 54 -5.80 -15.31 -3.04
N HIS A 55 -5.71 -14.01 -2.84
CA HIS A 55 -6.34 -13.05 -3.75
C HIS A 55 -5.66 -11.67 -3.73
N MET A 56 -6.10 -10.80 -4.62
CA MET A 56 -5.66 -9.41 -4.70
C MET A 56 -6.06 -8.61 -3.46
N GLU A 57 -5.32 -7.56 -3.18
CA GLU A 57 -5.45 -6.73 -1.97
C GLU A 57 -6.30 -5.46 -2.17
N THR A 58 -6.81 -5.24 -3.38
CA THR A 58 -7.39 -3.94 -3.76
C THR A 58 -8.59 -3.52 -2.90
N HIS A 59 -9.42 -4.45 -2.43
CA HIS A 59 -10.59 -4.13 -1.59
C HIS A 59 -10.20 -3.53 -0.22
N PHE A 60 -8.99 -3.78 0.27
CA PHE A 60 -8.53 -3.20 1.53
C PHE A 60 -8.27 -1.68 1.46
N THR A 61 -8.04 -1.14 0.25
CA THR A 61 -7.68 0.28 0.07
C THR A 61 -8.60 1.03 -0.90
N ASP A 62 -9.43 0.33 -1.67
CA ASP A 62 -10.36 0.93 -2.62
C ASP A 62 -11.43 1.75 -1.89
N ALA A 63 -11.51 3.05 -2.19
CA ALA A 63 -12.47 3.96 -1.59
C ALA A 63 -13.94 3.58 -1.88
N LYS A 64 -14.18 2.77 -2.91
CA LYS A 64 -15.52 2.37 -3.36
C LYS A 64 -16.02 1.06 -2.73
N THR A 65 -15.27 0.47 -1.79
CA THR A 65 -15.63 -0.82 -1.18
C THR A 65 -15.59 -0.78 0.35
N PRO A 66 -16.15 0.24 1.01
CA PRO A 66 -16.12 0.33 2.47
C PRO A 66 -16.89 -0.81 3.16
N GLY A 67 -18.04 -1.20 2.64
CA GLY A 67 -18.87 -2.27 3.20
C GLY A 67 -18.20 -3.64 3.11
N LEU A 68 -17.66 -4.00 1.93
CA LEU A 68 -16.89 -5.23 1.76
C LEU A 68 -15.67 -5.27 2.69
N ARG A 69 -14.97 -4.16 2.83
CA ARG A 69 -13.82 -4.06 3.74
C ARG A 69 -14.21 -4.24 5.20
N ALA A 70 -15.30 -3.63 5.64
CA ALA A 70 -15.84 -3.79 7.00
C ALA A 70 -16.23 -5.25 7.29
N ALA A 71 -16.88 -5.93 6.33
CA ALA A 71 -17.19 -7.35 6.44
C ALA A 71 -15.90 -8.19 6.49
N THR A 72 -14.91 -7.86 5.64
CA THR A 72 -13.62 -8.55 5.63
C THR A 72 -12.96 -8.52 7.01
N TYR A 73 -12.88 -7.39 7.68
CA TYR A 73 -12.27 -7.31 9.02
C TYR A 73 -12.95 -8.17 10.06
N ARG A 74 -14.27 -8.36 9.97
CA ARG A 74 -15.03 -9.22 10.88
C ARG A 74 -14.80 -10.72 10.62
N HIS A 75 -14.56 -11.10 9.37
CA HIS A 75 -14.30 -12.48 9.00
C HIS A 75 -12.81 -12.85 9.14
N LEU A 76 -11.89 -11.88 9.05
CA LEU A 76 -10.46 -12.12 9.02
C LEU A 76 -9.93 -12.71 10.33
N ARG A 77 -9.00 -13.69 10.21
CA ARG A 77 -8.26 -14.30 11.32
C ARG A 77 -6.77 -14.08 11.15
N ARG A 78 -6.29 -14.17 9.91
CA ARG A 78 -4.88 -13.90 9.55
C ARG A 78 -4.82 -13.26 8.19
N HIS A 79 -3.96 -12.30 8.05
CA HIS A 79 -3.67 -11.59 6.81
C HIS A 79 -2.17 -11.53 6.59
N TRP A 80 -1.69 -12.19 5.55
CA TRP A 80 -0.30 -12.19 5.16
C TRP A 80 -0.16 -11.58 3.78
N GLN A 81 0.33 -10.33 3.70
CA GLN A 81 0.52 -9.62 2.44
C GLN A 81 1.90 -9.90 1.88
N PHE A 82 1.92 -10.43 0.67
CA PHE A 82 3.14 -10.69 -0.08
C PHE A 82 3.31 -9.72 -1.25
N ILE A 83 4.57 -9.44 -1.59
CA ILE A 83 4.97 -8.78 -2.82
C ILE A 83 5.71 -9.81 -3.66
N ASN A 84 5.34 -9.94 -4.95
CA ASN A 84 5.82 -11.01 -5.82
C ASN A 84 7.28 -10.82 -6.34
N GLU A 85 8.10 -10.07 -5.64
CA GLU A 85 9.49 -9.77 -6.04
C GLU A 85 10.36 -11.01 -6.25
N LEU A 86 10.07 -12.11 -5.56
CA LEU A 86 10.77 -13.38 -5.71
C LEU A 86 10.08 -14.33 -6.70
N HIS A 87 9.12 -13.82 -7.49
CA HIS A 87 8.39 -14.59 -8.51
C HIS A 87 7.80 -15.91 -8.01
N LEU A 88 7.15 -15.88 -6.83
CA LEU A 88 6.43 -17.04 -6.29
C LEU A 88 5.22 -17.41 -7.17
N PHE A 89 4.69 -16.45 -7.94
CA PHE A 89 3.67 -16.63 -8.96
C PHE A 89 4.13 -16.05 -10.29
N GLU A 90 3.63 -16.59 -11.39
CA GLU A 90 3.88 -16.12 -12.76
C GLU A 90 3.10 -14.82 -13.07
N ILE A 91 3.21 -13.83 -12.22
CA ILE A 91 2.63 -12.49 -12.36
C ILE A 91 3.74 -11.45 -12.22
N GLN A 92 3.43 -10.21 -12.54
CA GLN A 92 4.37 -9.09 -12.42
C GLN A 92 4.95 -9.01 -10.98
N ASN A 93 6.27 -8.81 -10.88
CA ASN A 93 7.02 -8.82 -9.61
C ASN A 93 6.52 -7.81 -8.56
N GLN A 94 5.99 -6.66 -8.97
CA GLN A 94 5.48 -5.62 -8.04
C GLN A 94 4.04 -5.88 -7.57
N LYS A 95 3.38 -6.94 -8.05
CA LYS A 95 2.01 -7.24 -7.63
C LYS A 95 1.98 -7.73 -6.19
N GLN A 96 1.01 -7.19 -5.46
CA GLN A 96 0.71 -7.60 -4.09
C GLN A 96 -0.47 -8.56 -4.09
N TYR A 97 -0.38 -9.56 -3.25
CA TYR A 97 -1.45 -10.52 -2.99
C TYR A 97 -1.46 -10.89 -1.50
N GLY A 98 -2.63 -11.26 -1.00
CA GLY A 98 -2.81 -11.67 0.38
C GLY A 98 -3.09 -13.16 0.48
N VAL A 99 -2.48 -13.82 1.45
CA VAL A 99 -2.95 -15.11 1.98
C VAL A 99 -3.82 -14.78 3.17
N ASN A 100 -5.13 -14.97 3.00
CA ASN A 100 -6.14 -14.55 3.95
C ASN A 100 -6.83 -15.76 4.55
N ILE A 101 -6.93 -15.81 5.87
CA ILE A 101 -7.64 -16.85 6.60
C ILE A 101 -8.85 -16.22 7.23
N TYR A 102 -10.02 -16.73 6.85
CA TYR A 102 -11.33 -16.26 7.27
C TYR A 102 -12.01 -17.26 8.20
N GLY A 103 -12.81 -16.74 9.12
CA GLY A 103 -13.69 -17.51 10.00
C GLY A 103 -15.07 -16.86 10.04
N THR A 104 -15.94 -17.37 10.89
CA THR A 104 -17.26 -16.78 11.14
C THR A 104 -17.16 -15.33 11.60
N GLU A 105 -18.15 -14.54 11.29
CA GLU A 105 -18.21 -13.13 11.67
C GLU A 105 -18.05 -12.93 13.18
N ARG A 106 -17.21 -11.97 13.58
CA ARG A 106 -16.99 -11.54 14.96
C ARG A 106 -16.39 -10.14 15.03
N ALA A 107 -16.24 -9.58 16.23
CA ALA A 107 -15.46 -8.37 16.43
C ALA A 107 -14.04 -8.55 15.82
N PRO A 108 -13.51 -7.52 15.12
CA PRO A 108 -12.21 -7.61 14.48
C PRO A 108 -11.11 -7.99 15.46
N LEU A 109 -10.46 -9.10 15.19
CA LEU A 109 -9.27 -9.54 15.89
C LEU A 109 -8.52 -10.53 14.99
N PHE A 110 -7.43 -10.08 14.38
CA PHE A 110 -6.65 -10.90 13.46
C PHE A 110 -5.16 -10.59 13.54
N LEU A 111 -4.35 -11.56 13.14
CA LEU A 111 -2.92 -11.37 12.96
C LEU A 111 -2.64 -10.81 11.56
N HIS A 112 -1.72 -9.88 11.48
CA HIS A 112 -1.40 -9.12 10.29
C HIS A 112 0.11 -9.03 10.10
N ALA A 113 0.59 -9.31 8.90
CA ALA A 113 1.95 -9.03 8.48
C ALA A 113 1.98 -8.62 7.02
N THR A 114 2.80 -7.63 6.71
CA THR A 114 2.91 -7.05 5.36
C THR A 114 4.35 -6.98 4.90
N SER A 115 4.51 -6.63 3.62
CA SER A 115 5.84 -6.54 3.01
C SER A 115 6.63 -7.84 3.12
N LEU A 116 5.91 -8.94 2.93
CA LEU A 116 6.49 -10.28 2.90
C LEU A 116 6.91 -10.62 1.48
N TYR A 117 8.01 -11.34 1.36
CA TYR A 117 8.55 -11.78 0.07
C TYR A 117 8.64 -13.30 -0.01
N HIS A 118 8.70 -14.00 1.14
CA HIS A 118 8.79 -15.45 1.21
C HIS A 118 7.92 -16.00 2.36
N PRO A 119 7.21 -17.12 2.16
CA PRO A 119 6.33 -17.71 3.18
C PRO A 119 7.04 -18.10 4.47
N GLU A 120 8.27 -18.56 4.37
CA GLU A 120 9.08 -18.97 5.53
C GLU A 120 9.31 -17.83 6.51
N THR A 121 9.39 -16.59 6.02
CA THR A 121 9.52 -15.39 6.85
C THR A 121 8.37 -15.31 7.86
N VAL A 122 7.13 -15.50 7.42
CA VAL A 122 5.96 -15.46 8.31
C VAL A 122 5.92 -16.68 9.24
N GLN A 123 6.22 -17.85 8.72
CA GLN A 123 6.19 -19.08 9.50
C GLN A 123 7.14 -19.01 10.69
N ARG A 124 8.36 -18.57 10.47
CA ARG A 124 9.37 -18.43 11.53
C ARG A 124 9.08 -17.23 12.43
N SER A 125 8.49 -16.15 11.92
CA SER A 125 8.12 -14.98 12.72
C SER A 125 7.06 -15.30 13.77
N LEU A 126 6.16 -16.24 13.49
CA LEU A 126 5.10 -16.66 14.43
C LEU A 126 5.63 -17.34 15.70
N VAL A 127 6.82 -17.91 15.64
CA VAL A 127 7.46 -18.61 16.77
C VAL A 127 8.74 -17.92 17.25
N HIS A 128 9.03 -16.73 16.73
CA HIS A 128 10.22 -15.97 17.08
C HIS A 128 10.08 -15.34 18.47
N ASP A 129 11.14 -15.35 19.27
CA ASP A 129 11.16 -14.83 20.63
C ASP A 129 11.22 -13.30 20.75
N GLY A 130 11.39 -12.60 19.62
CA GLY A 130 11.50 -11.14 19.58
C GLY A 130 12.88 -10.58 19.88
N SER A 131 13.89 -11.44 20.02
CA SER A 131 15.27 -11.02 20.23
C SER A 131 15.93 -10.54 18.91
N GLY A 132 16.91 -9.65 19.05
CA GLY A 132 17.69 -9.15 17.91
C GLY A 132 17.10 -7.88 17.26
N GLU A 133 17.64 -7.54 16.10
CA GLU A 133 17.25 -6.34 15.35
C GLU A 133 15.95 -6.56 14.59
N GLU A 134 15.00 -5.63 14.75
CA GLU A 134 13.75 -5.66 14.01
C GLU A 134 14.00 -5.48 12.49
N PRO A 135 13.46 -6.38 11.64
CA PRO A 135 13.65 -6.30 10.20
C PRO A 135 12.88 -5.13 9.58
N GLY A 136 13.42 -4.58 8.48
CA GLY A 136 12.81 -3.53 7.68
C GLY A 136 12.32 -4.01 6.32
N PHE A 137 12.28 -3.10 5.34
CA PHE A 137 12.02 -3.42 3.93
C PHE A 137 13.26 -4.02 3.26
N LYS A 138 14.42 -3.47 3.60
CA LYS A 138 15.72 -3.90 3.11
C LYS A 138 16.58 -4.32 4.29
N ASP A 139 17.34 -5.37 4.08
CA ASP A 139 18.39 -5.78 5.02
C ASP A 139 19.52 -4.73 4.97
N PRO A 140 19.86 -4.08 6.08
CA PRO A 140 20.87 -3.02 6.09
C PRO A 140 22.28 -3.54 5.76
N HIS A 141 22.55 -4.84 5.91
CA HIS A 141 23.86 -5.43 5.65
C HIS A 141 24.05 -5.83 4.19
N THR A 142 22.98 -6.30 3.55
CA THR A 142 23.04 -6.82 2.16
C THR A 142 22.42 -5.90 1.13
N GLY A 143 21.56 -4.96 1.55
CA GLY A 143 20.79 -4.09 0.66
C GLY A 143 19.68 -4.80 -0.14
N THR A 144 19.52 -6.12 0.05
CA THR A 144 18.44 -6.92 -0.58
C THR A 144 17.12 -6.81 0.20
N TRP A 145 16.06 -7.41 -0.32
CA TRP A 145 14.79 -7.49 0.40
C TRP A 145 15.00 -8.23 1.73
N ASP A 146 14.46 -7.67 2.82
CA ASP A 146 14.66 -8.23 4.15
C ASP A 146 13.75 -9.44 4.39
N LEU A 147 14.34 -10.63 4.34
CA LEU A 147 13.66 -11.91 4.56
C LEU A 147 13.78 -12.41 6.01
N ARG A 148 14.46 -11.66 6.87
CA ARG A 148 14.65 -12.06 8.27
C ARG A 148 13.32 -12.21 8.97
N SER A 149 13.17 -13.27 9.72
CA SER A 149 12.01 -13.54 10.58
C SER A 149 12.17 -12.81 11.91
N HIS A 150 11.09 -12.26 12.43
CA HIS A 150 11.08 -11.62 13.74
C HIS A 150 9.65 -11.48 14.26
N ALA A 151 9.45 -11.61 15.58
CA ALA A 151 8.13 -11.44 16.19
C ALA A 151 7.48 -10.08 15.86
N ALA A 152 8.28 -9.01 15.72
CA ALA A 152 7.81 -7.67 15.38
C ALA A 152 7.13 -7.56 14.00
N ARG A 153 7.32 -8.53 13.09
CA ARG A 153 6.57 -8.57 11.81
C ARG A 153 5.11 -8.93 11.99
N ILE A 154 4.78 -9.66 13.07
CA ILE A 154 3.42 -10.12 13.33
C ILE A 154 2.72 -9.12 14.25
N GLN A 155 1.69 -8.50 13.75
CA GLN A 155 0.92 -7.50 14.48
C GLN A 155 -0.48 -8.04 14.75
N SER A 156 -1.02 -7.79 15.93
CA SER A 156 -2.42 -8.04 16.24
C SER A 156 -3.22 -6.80 15.90
N VAL A 157 -4.27 -6.97 15.10
CA VAL A 157 -5.18 -5.90 14.69
C VAL A 157 -6.53 -6.13 15.33
N ASP A 158 -6.97 -5.14 16.08
CA ASP A 158 -8.25 -5.08 16.76
C ASP A 158 -8.95 -3.74 16.45
N GLU A 159 -10.06 -3.48 17.09
CA GLU A 159 -10.83 -2.22 16.96
C GLU A 159 -9.99 -0.98 17.31
N SER A 160 -9.11 -1.08 18.30
CA SER A 160 -8.21 0.01 18.71
C SER A 160 -7.20 0.33 17.60
N THR A 161 -6.65 -0.70 16.99
CA THR A 161 -5.75 -0.57 15.85
C THR A 161 -6.44 0.04 14.63
N LEU A 162 -7.66 -0.43 14.32
CA LEU A 162 -8.47 0.12 13.23
C LEU A 162 -8.84 1.60 13.49
N THR A 163 -9.12 1.97 14.74
CA THR A 163 -9.34 3.37 15.12
C THR A 163 -8.09 4.23 14.90
N THR A 164 -6.92 3.69 15.18
CA THR A 164 -5.64 4.36 14.87
C THR A 164 -5.48 4.53 13.35
N TRP A 165 -5.75 3.50 12.57
CA TRP A 165 -5.71 3.57 11.11
C TRP A 165 -6.70 4.57 10.54
N ARG A 166 -7.93 4.64 11.09
CA ARG A 166 -8.91 5.67 10.76
C ARG A 166 -8.32 7.08 10.89
N THR A 167 -7.63 7.34 11.98
CA THR A 167 -7.01 8.65 12.22
C THR A 167 -5.95 8.97 11.16
N VAL A 168 -5.15 7.98 10.76
CA VAL A 168 -4.09 8.14 9.75
C VAL A 168 -4.67 8.31 8.35
N THR A 169 -5.64 7.49 7.97
CA THR A 169 -6.23 7.45 6.62
C THR A 169 -7.30 8.50 6.40
N LYS A 170 -7.82 9.13 7.47
CA LYS A 170 -8.99 10.02 7.48
C LYS A 170 -10.28 9.32 7.03
N ALA A 171 -10.45 8.07 7.35
CA ALA A 171 -11.70 7.38 7.10
C ALA A 171 -12.80 7.91 8.03
N ASP A 172 -14.06 7.84 7.58
CA ASP A 172 -15.21 8.32 8.32
C ASP A 172 -15.45 7.47 9.57
N ASP A 173 -15.26 6.16 9.46
CA ASP A 173 -15.40 5.20 10.56
C ASP A 173 -14.22 4.22 10.61
N TRP A 174 -14.06 3.54 11.75
CA TRP A 174 -12.99 2.56 11.93
C TRP A 174 -13.30 1.21 11.26
N GLN A 175 -14.59 0.89 11.06
CA GLN A 175 -15.03 -0.40 10.54
C GLN A 175 -14.65 -0.55 9.06
N SER A 176 -14.73 0.54 8.32
CA SER A 176 -14.42 0.59 6.89
C SER A 176 -13.09 1.26 6.58
N THR A 177 -12.26 1.53 7.59
CA THR A 177 -10.97 2.20 7.37
C THR A 177 -10.07 1.42 6.41
N PRO A 178 -9.37 2.07 5.48
CA PRO A 178 -8.36 1.41 4.66
C PRO A 178 -7.30 0.70 5.51
N MET A 179 -6.90 -0.49 5.08
CA MET A 179 -5.82 -1.24 5.73
C MET A 179 -4.48 -0.51 5.57
N VAL A 180 -3.73 -0.46 6.65
CA VAL A 180 -2.43 0.18 6.68
C VAL A 180 -1.33 -0.89 6.74
N SER A 181 -0.44 -0.84 5.77
CA SER A 181 0.69 -1.78 5.67
C SER A 181 1.91 -1.22 6.39
N THR A 182 2.34 -1.89 7.44
CA THR A 182 3.55 -1.56 8.20
C THR A 182 4.45 -2.79 8.30
N VAL A 183 5.73 -2.63 7.98
CA VAL A 183 6.69 -3.74 7.89
C VAL A 183 6.98 -4.42 9.22
N ASN A 184 6.85 -3.68 10.32
CA ASN A 184 7.09 -4.17 11.68
C ASN A 184 6.33 -3.34 12.73
N SER A 185 6.37 -3.77 13.98
CA SER A 185 5.70 -3.11 15.10
C SER A 185 6.25 -1.71 15.40
N ALA A 186 7.54 -1.44 15.14
CA ALA A 186 8.13 -0.11 15.33
C ALA A 186 7.54 0.89 14.33
N ALA A 187 7.40 0.49 13.06
CA ALA A 187 6.73 1.30 12.05
C ALA A 187 5.27 1.59 12.41
N SER A 188 4.55 0.61 12.95
CA SER A 188 3.18 0.78 13.42
C SER A 188 3.08 1.78 14.59
N ARG A 189 3.96 1.68 15.58
CA ARG A 189 4.02 2.65 16.70
C ARG A 189 4.35 4.06 16.23
N THR A 190 5.29 4.20 15.29
CA THR A 190 5.63 5.49 14.68
C THR A 190 4.43 6.10 13.98
N LEU A 191 3.70 5.30 13.20
CA LEU A 191 2.50 5.74 12.50
C LEU A 191 1.41 6.20 13.47
N ALA A 192 1.19 5.48 14.57
CA ALA A 192 0.25 5.86 15.62
C ALA A 192 0.63 7.20 16.26
N THR A 193 1.91 7.41 16.54
CA THR A 193 2.44 8.68 17.05
C THR A 193 2.22 9.82 16.08
N LEU A 194 2.49 9.62 14.79
CA LEU A 194 2.24 10.61 13.75
C LEU A 194 0.74 10.90 13.59
N GLY A 195 -0.11 9.87 13.65
CA GLY A 195 -1.56 9.99 13.57
C GLY A 195 -2.17 10.84 14.69
N SER A 196 -1.54 10.88 15.86
CA SER A 196 -1.97 11.70 17.01
C SER A 196 -1.58 13.19 16.88
N ARG A 197 -0.77 13.56 15.90
CA ARG A 197 -0.29 14.96 15.72
C ARG A 197 -1.22 15.76 14.81
N PRO A 198 -1.28 17.10 15.01
CA PRO A 198 -2.02 17.97 14.11
C PRO A 198 -1.53 17.85 12.68
N ARG A 199 -2.45 17.73 11.75
CA ARG A 199 -2.13 17.62 10.33
C ARG A 199 -1.77 18.96 9.71
N ILE A 200 -0.96 18.93 8.65
CA ILE A 200 -0.63 20.12 7.85
C ILE A 200 -1.89 20.84 7.37
N GLY A 201 -2.92 20.10 6.93
CA GLY A 201 -4.18 20.70 6.48
C GLY A 201 -4.98 21.43 7.56
N ALA A 202 -4.68 21.24 8.85
CA ALA A 202 -5.26 22.01 9.95
C ALA A 202 -4.63 23.41 10.10
N ARG A 203 -3.53 23.64 9.38
CA ARG A 203 -2.85 24.94 9.34
C ARG A 203 -3.24 25.60 8.02
N SER A 204 -3.88 26.73 7.99
CA SER A 204 -4.31 27.47 6.80
C SER A 204 -3.17 27.77 5.81
N LEU A 205 -2.53 26.72 5.30
CA LEU A 205 -1.44 26.80 4.35
C LEU A 205 -2.01 26.98 2.94
N GLN A 206 -1.48 27.92 2.23
CA GLN A 206 -1.75 28.11 0.80
C GLN A 206 -0.64 27.40 0.02
N PHE A 207 -1.03 26.54 -0.89
CA PHE A 207 -0.12 25.86 -1.82
C PHE A 207 -0.32 26.44 -3.21
N SER A 208 0.75 26.90 -3.81
CA SER A 208 0.76 27.34 -5.20
C SER A 208 1.93 26.72 -5.94
N THR A 209 1.77 26.52 -7.23
CA THR A 209 2.89 26.15 -8.10
C THR A 209 3.78 27.37 -8.23
N GLY A 210 4.94 27.38 -7.58
CA GLY A 210 5.88 28.51 -7.67
C GLY A 210 6.42 28.68 -9.08
N TRP A 211 6.92 27.58 -9.66
CA TRP A 211 7.49 27.54 -10.99
C TRP A 211 7.14 26.23 -11.69
N ASN A 212 6.83 26.33 -12.99
CA ASN A 212 6.72 25.17 -13.86
C ASN A 212 7.91 25.13 -14.81
N GLU A 213 8.77 24.14 -14.64
CA GLU A 213 10.04 24.04 -15.38
C GLU A 213 9.86 24.02 -16.90
N THR A 214 8.78 23.42 -17.38
CA THR A 214 8.52 23.33 -18.82
C THR A 214 7.83 24.57 -19.36
N THR A 215 6.68 24.92 -18.79
CA THR A 215 5.86 26.01 -19.34
C THR A 215 6.45 27.39 -19.09
N ASP A 216 7.08 27.62 -17.95
CA ASP A 216 7.64 28.92 -17.62
C ASP A 216 9.00 29.14 -18.30
N PHE A 217 9.75 28.08 -18.52
CA PHE A 217 10.93 28.12 -19.39
C PHE A 217 10.54 28.45 -20.85
N GLN A 218 9.51 27.81 -21.38
CA GLN A 218 9.00 28.12 -22.75
C GLN A 218 8.50 29.56 -22.87
N LYS A 219 7.97 30.14 -21.80
CA LYS A 219 7.57 31.56 -21.75
C LYS A 219 8.74 32.52 -21.55
N GLY A 220 9.94 32.02 -21.40
CA GLY A 220 11.13 32.85 -21.17
C GLY A 220 11.19 33.52 -19.79
N LEU A 221 10.43 33.03 -18.81
CA LEU A 221 10.41 33.60 -17.46
C LEU A 221 11.69 33.33 -16.69
N PHE A 222 12.43 32.31 -17.06
CA PHE A 222 13.77 32.01 -16.55
C PHE A 222 14.60 31.30 -17.61
N SER A 223 15.91 31.24 -17.41
CA SER A 223 16.85 30.48 -18.25
C SER A 223 17.51 29.36 -17.44
N LYS A 224 17.82 28.26 -18.11
CA LYS A 224 18.54 27.14 -17.53
C LYS A 224 20.04 27.32 -17.83
N GLN A 225 20.80 27.76 -16.84
CA GLN A 225 22.24 27.90 -16.95
C GLN A 225 22.91 27.64 -15.59
N TRP A 226 24.14 27.20 -15.66
CA TRP A 226 24.99 27.07 -14.48
C TRP A 226 25.71 28.38 -14.17
N GLY A 227 25.86 28.71 -12.89
CA GLY A 227 26.59 29.92 -12.48
C GLY A 227 25.86 31.22 -12.82
N PRO A 228 24.67 31.49 -12.26
CA PRO A 228 23.94 32.71 -12.52
C PRO A 228 24.74 33.91 -12.06
N ALA A 229 24.56 35.07 -12.71
CA ALA A 229 25.20 36.32 -12.34
C ALA A 229 24.86 36.77 -10.90
N SER A 230 23.71 36.37 -10.38
CA SER A 230 23.31 36.61 -9.00
C SER A 230 22.50 35.44 -8.46
N TRP A 231 22.95 34.88 -7.36
CA TRP A 231 22.21 33.82 -6.65
C TRP A 231 20.90 34.31 -6.02
N LYS A 232 20.71 35.59 -5.88
CA LYS A 232 19.45 36.18 -5.38
C LYS A 232 18.28 35.92 -6.34
N ASN A 233 18.59 35.78 -7.63
CA ASN A 233 17.59 35.56 -8.69
C ASN A 233 17.65 34.15 -9.26
N ALA A 234 18.35 33.23 -8.58
CA ALA A 234 18.44 31.86 -9.01
C ALA A 234 17.32 31.00 -8.44
N ILE A 235 16.70 30.18 -9.29
CA ILE A 235 15.79 29.11 -8.88
C ILE A 235 16.62 27.85 -8.71
N LEU A 236 16.66 27.33 -7.49
CA LEU A 236 17.39 26.11 -7.18
C LEU A 236 16.49 24.89 -7.43
N GLN A 237 17.01 23.91 -8.16
CA GLN A 237 16.38 22.61 -8.31
C GLN A 237 16.79 21.64 -7.20
N GLY A 238 16.08 20.52 -7.10
CA GLY A 238 16.30 19.50 -6.07
C GLY A 238 17.76 19.08 -5.89
N SER A 239 18.50 18.93 -6.96
CA SER A 239 19.94 18.59 -6.94
C SER A 239 20.87 19.70 -6.47
N HIS A 240 20.45 20.96 -6.57
CA HIS A 240 21.19 22.08 -6.00
C HIS A 240 20.93 22.23 -4.50
N LEU A 241 19.85 21.63 -4.02
CA LEU A 241 19.52 21.57 -2.61
C LEU A 241 20.18 20.32 -2.04
N TYR A 242 21.39 20.48 -1.57
CA TYR A 242 22.21 19.42 -0.99
C TYR A 242 21.45 18.49 -0.02
N VAL A 243 20.45 19.01 0.66
CA VAL A 243 19.63 18.28 1.63
C VAL A 243 18.62 17.34 0.98
N SER A 244 18.22 17.55 -0.28
CA SER A 244 17.19 16.74 -0.93
C SER A 244 17.70 15.41 -1.48
N THR A 245 19.00 15.36 -1.85
CA THR A 245 19.62 14.13 -2.36
C THR A 245 21.08 14.06 -1.87
N PRO A 246 21.32 13.98 -0.57
CA PRO A 246 22.66 14.05 -0.02
C PRO A 246 23.48 12.86 -0.53
N LEU A 247 24.69 13.15 -1.03
CA LEU A 247 25.70 12.16 -1.41
C LEU A 247 25.32 11.21 -2.55
N TYR A 248 24.20 11.41 -3.23
CA TYR A 248 23.79 10.53 -4.32
C TYR A 248 24.31 10.96 -5.68
N LYS A 249 24.04 12.22 -6.03
CA LYS A 249 24.54 12.83 -7.27
C LYS A 249 24.82 14.30 -7.07
N GLN A 250 25.89 14.78 -7.65
CA GLN A 250 26.20 16.21 -7.69
C GLN A 250 26.18 16.71 -9.13
N PRO A 251 25.67 17.93 -9.37
CA PRO A 251 25.76 18.56 -10.67
C PRO A 251 27.20 18.90 -10.99
N ASN A 252 27.64 18.63 -12.20
CA ASN A 252 28.88 19.17 -12.70
C ASN A 252 28.69 20.61 -13.23
N GLN A 253 29.75 21.24 -13.67
CA GLN A 253 29.73 22.65 -14.11
C GLN A 253 28.84 22.89 -15.34
N THR A 254 28.63 21.91 -16.18
CA THR A 254 27.87 22.07 -17.42
C THR A 254 26.38 21.88 -17.23
N MET A 255 25.97 21.08 -16.30
CA MET A 255 24.62 20.77 -15.82
C MET A 255 23.47 21.21 -16.75
N ALA A 256 23.63 20.97 -18.05
CA ALA A 256 22.61 21.29 -19.03
C ALA A 256 21.43 20.30 -19.01
N ASN A 257 21.68 19.08 -18.55
CA ASN A 257 20.68 18.03 -18.44
C ASN A 257 21.06 17.01 -17.34
N GLN A 258 20.18 16.06 -17.08
CA GLN A 258 20.39 15.06 -16.03
C GLN A 258 21.62 14.16 -16.23
N ARG A 259 22.15 14.05 -17.44
CA ARG A 259 23.35 13.25 -17.74
C ARG A 259 24.64 13.89 -17.25
N ASP A 260 24.59 15.20 -16.99
CA ASP A 260 25.74 15.98 -16.51
C ASP A 260 25.96 15.84 -14.99
N TRP A 261 25.22 14.97 -14.34
CA TRP A 261 25.35 14.73 -12.93
C TRP A 261 26.32 13.59 -12.65
N THR A 262 27.23 13.81 -11.74
CA THR A 262 28.16 12.78 -11.27
C THR A 262 27.64 12.14 -9.98
N ALA A 263 27.88 10.83 -9.85
CA ALA A 263 27.72 10.15 -8.57
C ALA A 263 28.85 10.59 -7.62
N THR A 264 28.53 10.81 -6.36
CA THR A 264 29.52 11.03 -5.28
C THR A 264 29.91 9.72 -4.65
#